data_c6f35071b033f87bc62597d477dadec8
#
_entry.id   c6f35071b033f87bc62597d477dadec8
#
_cell.length_a   1.000
_cell.length_b   1.000
_cell.length_c   1.000
_cell.angle_alpha   90.00
_cell.angle_beta   90.00
_cell.angle_gamma   90.00
#
_symmetry.space_group_name_H-M   'P 1'
#
loop_
_entity.id
_entity.type
_entity.pdbx_description
1 polymer ?
#
loop_
_entity_poly.entity_id
_entity_poly.type
_entity_poly.pdbx_seq_one_letter_code
_entity_poly.pdbx_strand_id
1 'polypeptide(L)'
;MRIDVDEETAVALQRRVDLKLARLFVRAANEDQRIIAADYYPAIGGHIRGEYVPVKGIHRQESTSKTQDFIGSEIMERATYTWRVIDNGKVGGAVLKARAAQEENELTCRKLEANVSRELSRIGNDLQAIDARETSLAAASAAAEESARTVRENVASGLASPLEYRITQNGFLKTKSGLLDAVYQHNVALAEWDRATGRYFQFSDQAAGSGSKQVIR
;
A
#
# COMPACT_ATOMS: atom_id res chain seq x y z
N MET A 1 -27.27 -8.84 -1.12
CA MET A 1 -26.09 -9.73 -0.95
C MET A 1 -25.85 -9.94 0.54
N ARG A 2 -25.78 -11.19 1.07
CA ARG A 2 -25.40 -11.41 2.48
C ARG A 2 -23.88 -11.43 2.54
N ILE A 3 -23.30 -10.41 3.15
CA ILE A 3 -21.85 -10.29 3.34
C ILE A 3 -21.55 -10.87 4.72
N ASP A 4 -20.75 -11.93 4.78
CA ASP A 4 -20.20 -12.43 6.04
C ASP A 4 -18.93 -11.62 6.37
N VAL A 5 -19.10 -10.66 7.29
CA VAL A 5 -18.03 -9.72 7.66
C VAL A 5 -16.88 -10.46 8.35
N ASP A 6 -17.14 -11.56 9.04
CA ASP A 6 -16.09 -12.28 9.78
C ASP A 6 -15.19 -13.06 8.81
N GLU A 7 -15.78 -13.72 7.80
CA GLU A 7 -15.01 -14.40 6.75
C GLU A 7 -14.19 -13.41 5.93
N GLU A 8 -14.79 -12.30 5.51
CA GLU A 8 -14.10 -11.26 4.74
C GLU A 8 -13.00 -10.56 5.56
N THR A 9 -13.18 -10.41 6.87
CA THR A 9 -12.13 -9.90 7.77
C THR A 9 -10.92 -10.82 7.80
N ALA A 10 -11.13 -12.13 7.89
CA ALA A 10 -10.03 -13.10 7.87
C ALA A 10 -9.24 -13.04 6.54
N VAL A 11 -9.94 -12.90 5.43
CA VAL A 11 -9.33 -12.74 4.10
C VAL A 11 -8.56 -11.42 4.01
N ALA A 12 -9.14 -10.31 4.46
CA ALA A 12 -8.52 -8.98 4.44
C ALA A 12 -7.21 -8.94 5.26
N LEU A 13 -7.19 -9.56 6.44
CA LEU A 13 -6.01 -9.64 7.30
C LEU A 13 -4.81 -10.34 6.62
N GLN A 14 -5.07 -11.21 5.64
CA GLN A 14 -4.02 -11.89 4.88
C GLN A 14 -3.61 -11.13 3.62
N ARG A 15 -4.56 -10.45 2.96
CA ARG A 15 -4.37 -9.87 1.63
C ARG A 15 -3.92 -8.42 1.65
N ARG A 16 -4.35 -7.63 2.63
CA ARG A 16 -4.08 -6.18 2.69
C ARG A 16 -2.58 -5.88 2.69
N VAL A 17 -2.20 -4.99 1.79
CA VAL A 17 -0.79 -4.60 1.59
C VAL A 17 -0.27 -3.77 2.77
N ASP A 18 -1.11 -2.91 3.36
CA ASP A 18 -0.74 -2.10 4.53
C ASP A 18 -0.38 -2.97 5.74
N LEU A 19 -1.12 -4.09 5.97
CA LEU A 19 -0.79 -5.05 7.02
C LEU A 19 0.48 -5.84 6.72
N LYS A 20 0.69 -6.24 5.45
CA LYS A 20 1.94 -6.89 5.04
C LYS A 20 3.13 -5.97 5.28
N LEU A 21 2.99 -4.68 4.93
CA LEU A 21 4.01 -3.67 5.16
C LEU A 21 4.27 -3.47 6.67
N ALA A 22 3.21 -3.35 7.49
CA ALA A 22 3.36 -3.23 8.94
C ALA A 22 4.11 -4.42 9.56
N ARG A 23 3.79 -5.66 9.13
CA ARG A 23 4.49 -6.87 9.57
C ARG A 23 5.97 -6.89 9.12
N LEU A 24 6.28 -6.34 7.95
CA LEU A 24 7.67 -6.17 7.49
C LEU A 24 8.42 -5.16 8.35
N PHE A 25 7.79 -4.05 8.77
CA PHE A 25 8.42 -3.09 9.69
C PHE A 25 8.72 -3.71 11.05
N VAL A 26 7.82 -4.56 11.58
CA VAL A 26 8.10 -5.31 12.82
C VAL A 26 9.32 -6.22 12.66
N ARG A 27 9.43 -6.93 11.54
CA ARG A 27 10.59 -7.78 11.25
C ARG A 27 11.87 -6.96 11.10
N ALA A 28 11.81 -5.84 10.36
CA ALA A 28 12.96 -4.95 10.19
C ALA A 28 13.44 -4.42 11.53
N ALA A 29 12.54 -3.93 12.39
CA ALA A 29 12.90 -3.44 13.73
C ALA A 29 13.53 -4.53 14.62
N ASN A 30 13.10 -5.80 14.47
CA ASN A 30 13.71 -6.92 15.17
C ASN A 30 15.14 -7.17 14.68
N GLU A 31 15.38 -7.14 13.36
CA GLU A 31 16.74 -7.30 12.82
C GLU A 31 17.63 -6.09 13.15
N ASP A 32 17.09 -4.86 13.16
CA ASP A 32 17.82 -3.67 13.62
C ASP A 32 18.26 -3.79 15.06
N GLN A 33 17.40 -4.33 15.94
CA GLN A 33 17.78 -4.61 17.33
C GLN A 33 18.95 -5.60 17.41
N ARG A 34 18.94 -6.66 16.57
CA ARG A 34 20.02 -7.66 16.51
C ARG A 34 21.32 -7.04 16.00
N ILE A 35 21.24 -6.18 14.97
CA ILE A 35 22.41 -5.47 14.43
C ILE A 35 23.03 -4.57 15.52
N ILE A 36 22.20 -3.80 16.24
CA ILE A 36 22.66 -2.93 17.31
C ILE A 36 23.26 -3.75 18.48
N ALA A 37 22.64 -4.88 18.83
CA ALA A 37 23.14 -5.76 19.87
C ALA A 37 24.47 -6.44 19.48
N ALA A 38 24.79 -6.54 18.18
CA ALA A 38 26.06 -7.06 17.72
C ALA A 38 27.27 -6.22 18.18
N ASP A 39 27.05 -4.93 18.50
CA ASP A 39 28.11 -4.07 19.05
C ASP A 39 28.61 -4.48 20.45
N TYR A 40 27.91 -5.38 21.14
CA TYR A 40 28.45 -6.04 22.36
C TYR A 40 29.59 -7.00 22.06
N TYR A 41 29.71 -7.47 20.82
CA TYR A 41 30.71 -8.45 20.40
C TYR A 41 31.82 -7.78 19.61
N PRO A 42 33.03 -8.42 19.57
CA PRO A 42 34.12 -7.91 18.73
C PRO A 42 33.77 -7.99 17.23
N ALA A 43 34.15 -6.96 16.51
CA ALA A 43 34.10 -6.93 15.05
C ALA A 43 35.45 -7.38 14.46
N ILE A 44 35.39 -8.33 13.53
CA ILE A 44 36.55 -8.82 12.76
C ILE A 44 36.38 -8.34 11.32
N GLY A 45 37.34 -7.55 10.84
CA GLY A 45 37.38 -7.05 9.46
C GLY A 45 38.59 -7.61 8.71
N GLY A 46 38.41 -8.01 7.47
CA GLY A 46 39.48 -8.35 6.55
C GLY A 46 39.53 -7.35 5.41
N HIS A 47 40.73 -6.89 5.03
CA HIS A 47 40.93 -5.98 3.92
C HIS A 47 42.11 -6.45 3.08
N ILE A 48 41.88 -6.62 1.78
CA ILE A 48 42.92 -6.95 0.79
C ILE A 48 42.99 -5.78 -0.18
N ARG A 49 44.16 -5.21 -0.30
CA ARG A 49 44.43 -4.10 -1.26
C ARG A 49 45.56 -4.50 -2.18
N GLY A 50 45.34 -4.42 -3.48
CA GLY A 50 46.36 -4.51 -4.49
C GLY A 50 46.70 -3.11 -5.03
N GLU A 51 47.97 -2.74 -5.09
CA GLU A 51 48.41 -1.51 -5.68
C GLU A 51 49.50 -1.78 -6.75
N TYR A 52 49.34 -1.19 -7.93
CA TYR A 52 50.27 -1.27 -9.01
C TYR A 52 50.68 0.14 -9.37
N VAL A 53 51.98 0.48 -9.16
CA VAL A 53 52.52 1.81 -9.38
C VAL A 53 53.60 1.74 -10.43
N PRO A 54 53.31 2.04 -11.70
CA PRO A 54 54.34 2.21 -12.71
C PRO A 54 54.98 3.58 -12.57
N VAL A 55 56.27 3.63 -12.25
CA VAL A 55 57.05 4.88 -12.21
C VAL A 55 58.03 4.86 -13.36
N LYS A 56 57.90 5.84 -14.26
CA LYS A 56 58.77 5.98 -15.42
C LYS A 56 59.80 7.06 -15.19
N GLY A 57 61.01 6.87 -15.70
CA GLY A 57 62.01 7.90 -15.77
C GLY A 57 62.75 8.23 -14.48
N ILE A 58 62.99 7.26 -13.58
CA ILE A 58 63.74 7.48 -12.33
C ILE A 58 65.23 7.62 -12.64
N HIS A 59 65.82 8.78 -12.30
CA HIS A 59 67.27 8.99 -12.28
C HIS A 59 67.82 8.52 -10.94
N ARG A 60 68.51 7.39 -10.95
CA ARG A 60 68.99 6.75 -9.71
C ARG A 60 70.32 7.22 -9.23
N GLN A 61 71.11 7.93 -10.10
CA GLN A 61 72.43 8.46 -9.78
C GLN A 61 72.81 9.58 -10.74
N GLU A 62 73.32 10.69 -10.24
CA GLU A 62 73.76 11.88 -11.04
C GLU A 62 74.86 11.61 -12.07
N SER A 63 75.63 10.53 -11.84
CA SER A 63 76.76 10.19 -12.77
C SER A 63 76.41 9.26 -13.92
N THR A 64 75.16 8.77 -14.00
CA THR A 64 74.80 7.84 -15.07
C THR A 64 73.53 8.35 -15.78
N SER A 65 73.62 8.69 -17.02
CA SER A 65 72.51 9.17 -17.86
C SER A 65 71.45 8.07 -18.19
N LYS A 66 71.41 6.99 -17.46
CA LYS A 66 70.45 5.89 -17.66
C LYS A 66 69.23 6.09 -16.82
N THR A 67 68.13 6.34 -17.48
CA THR A 67 66.74 6.33 -16.90
C THR A 67 66.28 4.88 -16.75
N GLN A 68 65.81 4.50 -15.59
CA GLN A 68 65.19 3.18 -15.35
C GLN A 68 63.72 3.34 -15.05
N ASP A 69 62.88 2.53 -15.67
CA ASP A 69 61.48 2.40 -15.30
C ASP A 69 61.38 1.44 -14.12
N PHE A 70 60.64 1.84 -13.13
CA PHE A 70 60.38 1.01 -11.95
C PHE A 70 58.90 0.63 -11.93
N ILE A 71 58.63 -0.66 -11.71
CA ILE A 71 57.26 -1.17 -11.50
C ILE A 71 57.20 -1.67 -10.06
N GLY A 72 56.44 -0.96 -9.25
CA GLY A 72 56.10 -1.40 -7.92
C GLY A 72 54.73 -2.06 -7.94
N SER A 73 54.67 -3.27 -7.43
CA SER A 73 53.38 -3.94 -7.12
C SER A 73 53.40 -4.32 -5.66
N GLU A 74 52.31 -3.98 -4.96
CA GLU A 74 52.13 -4.30 -3.55
C GLU A 74 50.78 -4.95 -3.38
N ILE A 75 50.76 -6.04 -2.63
CA ILE A 75 49.51 -6.66 -2.11
C ILE A 75 49.60 -6.55 -0.60
N MET A 76 48.62 -5.81 -0.05
CA MET A 76 48.50 -5.63 1.40
C MET A 76 47.28 -6.39 1.92
N GLU A 77 47.50 -7.29 2.88
CA GLU A 77 46.46 -7.96 3.62
C GLU A 77 46.42 -7.41 5.05
N ARG A 78 45.22 -7.04 5.50
CA ARG A 78 45.04 -6.54 6.86
C ARG A 78 43.85 -7.25 7.50
N ALA A 79 44.07 -7.81 8.67
CA ALA A 79 43.01 -8.24 9.57
C ALA A 79 42.90 -7.24 10.71
N THR A 80 41.70 -6.77 10.98
CA THR A 80 41.38 -5.87 12.10
C THR A 80 40.45 -6.57 13.08
N TYR A 81 40.80 -6.48 14.37
CA TYR A 81 39.96 -6.90 15.47
C TYR A 81 39.64 -5.68 16.32
N THR A 82 38.35 -5.34 16.44
CA THR A 82 37.90 -4.18 17.19
C THR A 82 36.86 -4.61 18.21
N TRP A 83 37.15 -4.40 19.49
CA TRP A 83 36.21 -4.66 20.58
C TRP A 83 36.18 -3.47 21.53
N ARG A 84 34.96 -2.95 21.71
CA ARG A 84 34.75 -1.84 22.65
C ARG A 84 34.33 -2.39 23.98
N VAL A 85 35.29 -2.63 24.87
CA VAL A 85 35.07 -3.26 26.19
C VAL A 85 34.38 -2.31 27.16
N ILE A 86 34.65 -1.01 27.07
CA ILE A 86 34.06 0.04 27.93
C ILE A 86 33.43 1.10 27.02
N ASP A 87 32.11 1.28 27.10
CA ASP A 87 31.34 2.19 26.25
C ASP A 87 30.44 3.17 27.03
N ASN A 88 30.56 3.20 28.36
CA ASN A 88 29.72 4.02 29.27
C ASN A 88 28.21 3.78 29.08
N GLY A 89 27.79 2.57 28.72
CA GLY A 89 26.38 2.20 28.53
C GLY A 89 25.79 2.61 27.17
N LYS A 90 26.62 3.08 26.24
CA LYS A 90 26.16 3.53 24.91
C LYS A 90 25.44 2.43 24.12
N VAL A 91 26.01 1.24 24.06
CA VAL A 91 25.40 0.09 23.38
C VAL A 91 24.14 -0.34 24.12
N GLY A 92 24.17 -0.40 25.46
CA GLY A 92 22.99 -0.70 26.26
C GLY A 92 21.83 0.25 26.02
N GLY A 93 22.09 1.55 26.00
CA GLY A 93 21.10 2.57 25.68
C GLY A 93 20.55 2.45 24.23
N ALA A 94 21.42 2.14 23.27
CA ALA A 94 21.03 1.94 21.88
C ALA A 94 20.12 0.70 21.71
N VAL A 95 20.43 -0.41 22.40
CA VAL A 95 19.60 -1.63 22.40
C VAL A 95 18.23 -1.37 23.03
N LEU A 96 18.17 -0.63 24.16
CA LEU A 96 16.90 -0.25 24.78
C LEU A 96 16.04 0.61 23.85
N LYS A 97 16.65 1.57 23.14
CA LYS A 97 15.97 2.39 22.14
C LYS A 97 15.43 1.55 20.99
N ALA A 98 16.24 0.61 20.46
CA ALA A 98 15.81 -0.26 19.38
C ALA A 98 14.66 -1.19 19.81
N ARG A 99 14.69 -1.68 21.07
CA ARG A 99 13.60 -2.48 21.64
C ARG A 99 12.30 -1.69 21.76
N ALA A 100 12.37 -0.44 22.21
CA ALA A 100 11.20 0.43 22.27
C ALA A 100 10.62 0.70 20.86
N ALA A 101 11.46 0.91 19.85
CA ALA A 101 11.04 1.07 18.46
C ALA A 101 10.38 -0.19 17.89
N GLN A 102 10.88 -1.39 18.25
CA GLN A 102 10.24 -2.66 17.90
C GLN A 102 8.84 -2.76 18.51
N GLU A 103 8.70 -2.47 19.81
CA GLU A 103 7.42 -2.51 20.52
C GLU A 103 6.41 -1.52 19.92
N GLU A 104 6.84 -0.31 19.54
CA GLU A 104 6.01 0.68 18.83
C GLU A 104 5.49 0.15 17.50
N ASN A 105 6.35 -0.51 16.70
CA ASN A 105 5.94 -1.13 15.44
C ASN A 105 4.94 -2.28 15.66
N GLU A 106 5.13 -3.11 16.68
CA GLU A 106 4.21 -4.16 17.05
C GLU A 106 2.84 -3.63 17.45
N LEU A 107 2.80 -2.60 18.28
CA LEU A 107 1.55 -1.94 18.69
C LEU A 107 0.84 -1.29 17.51
N THR A 108 1.58 -0.68 16.59
CA THR A 108 1.05 -0.11 15.36
C THR A 108 0.43 -1.20 14.46
N CYS A 109 1.10 -2.34 14.31
CA CYS A 109 0.59 -3.48 13.55
C CYS A 109 -0.72 -4.01 14.16
N ARG A 110 -0.76 -4.23 15.48
CA ARG A 110 -1.99 -4.67 16.19
C ARG A 110 -3.13 -3.67 16.06
N LYS A 111 -2.83 -2.36 16.12
CA LYS A 111 -3.82 -1.29 15.91
C LYS A 111 -4.40 -1.34 14.50
N LEU A 112 -3.57 -1.55 13.48
CA LEU A 112 -4.03 -1.70 12.10
C LEU A 112 -4.91 -2.95 11.94
N GLU A 113 -4.50 -4.09 12.49
CA GLU A 113 -5.29 -5.32 12.46
C GLU A 113 -6.68 -5.14 13.12
N ALA A 114 -6.73 -4.51 14.29
CA ALA A 114 -7.99 -4.21 14.96
C ALA A 114 -8.88 -3.20 14.20
N ASN A 115 -8.28 -2.31 13.41
CA ASN A 115 -9.02 -1.35 12.59
C ASN A 115 -9.71 -2.00 11.39
N VAL A 116 -9.14 -3.08 10.84
CA VAL A 116 -9.70 -3.76 9.65
C VAL A 116 -11.11 -4.24 9.89
N SER A 117 -11.37 -4.93 11.00
CA SER A 117 -12.72 -5.43 11.34
C SER A 117 -13.74 -4.29 11.45
N ARG A 118 -13.36 -3.17 12.09
CA ARG A 118 -14.21 -1.99 12.21
C ARG A 118 -14.49 -1.32 10.87
N GLU A 119 -13.46 -1.20 10.02
CA GLU A 119 -13.58 -0.64 8.68
C GLU A 119 -14.53 -1.47 7.81
N LEU A 120 -14.36 -2.80 7.79
CA LEU A 120 -15.21 -3.71 7.04
C LEU A 120 -16.65 -3.72 7.53
N SER A 121 -16.87 -3.71 8.85
CA SER A 121 -18.23 -3.64 9.43
C SER A 121 -18.93 -2.34 9.03
N ARG A 122 -18.21 -1.19 9.05
CA ARG A 122 -18.76 0.10 8.64
C ARG A 122 -19.13 0.09 7.15
N ILE A 123 -18.18 -0.29 6.27
CA ILE A 123 -18.42 -0.31 4.83
C ILE A 123 -19.52 -1.31 4.47
N GLY A 124 -19.58 -2.47 5.14
CA GLY A 124 -20.64 -3.47 4.94
C GLY A 124 -22.02 -2.94 5.28
N ASN A 125 -22.17 -2.21 6.41
CA ASN A 125 -23.42 -1.56 6.78
C ASN A 125 -23.80 -0.44 5.79
N ASP A 126 -22.83 0.38 5.37
CA ASP A 126 -23.05 1.44 4.38
C ASP A 126 -23.52 0.85 3.03
N LEU A 127 -22.92 -0.26 2.59
CA LEU A 127 -23.29 -0.96 1.36
C LEU A 127 -24.73 -1.51 1.43
N GLN A 128 -25.11 -2.11 2.57
CA GLN A 128 -26.50 -2.59 2.76
C GLN A 128 -27.51 -1.43 2.73
N ALA A 129 -27.19 -0.30 3.34
CA ALA A 129 -28.05 0.88 3.33
C ALA A 129 -28.20 1.48 1.91
N ILE A 130 -27.12 1.52 1.16
CA ILE A 130 -27.13 2.01 -0.24
C ILE A 130 -27.93 1.05 -1.13
N ASP A 131 -27.77 -0.26 -0.99
CA ASP A 131 -28.52 -1.29 -1.73
C ASP A 131 -30.04 -1.16 -1.49
N ALA A 132 -30.44 -0.98 -0.24
CA ALA A 132 -31.84 -0.75 0.12
C ALA A 132 -32.37 0.59 -0.46
N ARG A 133 -31.55 1.64 -0.43
CA ARG A 133 -31.91 2.93 -1.02
C ARG A 133 -32.05 2.84 -2.54
N GLU A 134 -31.15 2.17 -3.24
CA GLU A 134 -31.22 1.94 -4.68
C GLU A 134 -32.50 1.20 -5.07
N THR A 135 -32.81 0.11 -4.37
CA THR A 135 -34.05 -0.69 -4.56
C THR A 135 -35.29 0.19 -4.38
N SER A 136 -35.34 1.00 -3.31
CA SER A 136 -36.48 1.89 -3.03
C SER A 136 -36.64 2.98 -4.11
N LEU A 137 -35.51 3.58 -4.54
CA LEU A 137 -35.54 4.61 -5.58
C LEU A 137 -35.87 4.04 -6.97
N ALA A 138 -35.49 2.80 -7.28
CA ALA A 138 -35.89 2.11 -8.50
C ALA A 138 -37.39 1.93 -8.54
N ALA A 139 -38.03 1.44 -7.46
CA ALA A 139 -39.48 1.33 -7.36
C ALA A 139 -40.19 2.69 -7.43
N ALA A 140 -39.67 3.70 -6.74
CA ALA A 140 -40.22 5.07 -6.77
C ALA A 140 -40.10 5.71 -8.16
N SER A 141 -38.99 5.50 -8.87
CA SER A 141 -38.79 6.01 -10.24
C SER A 141 -39.77 5.36 -11.23
N ALA A 142 -39.99 4.03 -11.13
CA ALA A 142 -40.95 3.33 -11.96
C ALA A 142 -42.40 3.83 -11.72
N ALA A 143 -42.81 4.02 -10.45
CA ALA A 143 -44.12 4.57 -10.11
C ALA A 143 -44.30 6.02 -10.59
N ALA A 144 -43.26 6.86 -10.48
CA ALA A 144 -43.27 8.23 -10.95
C ALA A 144 -43.35 8.31 -12.50
N GLU A 145 -42.67 7.41 -13.20
CA GLU A 145 -42.75 7.30 -14.66
C GLU A 145 -44.16 6.94 -15.14
N GLU A 146 -44.79 5.95 -14.49
CA GLU A 146 -46.15 5.54 -14.77
C GLU A 146 -47.17 6.69 -14.52
N SER A 147 -47.00 7.39 -13.38
CA SER A 147 -47.81 8.55 -13.04
C SER A 147 -47.68 9.66 -14.10
N ALA A 148 -46.44 9.98 -14.52
CA ALA A 148 -46.22 11.02 -15.55
C ALA A 148 -46.81 10.60 -16.90
N ARG A 149 -46.79 9.31 -17.25
CA ARG A 149 -47.41 8.75 -18.47
C ARG A 149 -48.93 8.92 -18.42
N THR A 150 -49.58 8.53 -17.33
CA THR A 150 -51.03 8.63 -17.15
C THR A 150 -51.50 10.09 -17.22
N VAL A 151 -50.79 10.99 -16.54
CA VAL A 151 -51.16 12.42 -16.58
C VAL A 151 -50.96 12.99 -18.00
N ARG A 152 -49.94 12.56 -18.74
CA ARG A 152 -49.75 12.98 -20.14
C ARG A 152 -50.91 12.54 -21.02
N GLU A 153 -51.43 11.32 -20.88
CA GLU A 153 -52.57 10.78 -21.59
C GLU A 153 -53.84 11.57 -21.22
N ASN A 154 -54.04 11.91 -19.95
CA ASN A 154 -55.16 12.72 -19.46
C ASN A 154 -55.12 14.17 -20.01
N VAL A 155 -53.93 14.78 -20.17
CA VAL A 155 -53.79 16.09 -20.81
C VAL A 155 -54.21 16.03 -22.30
N ALA A 156 -53.80 14.94 -22.99
CA ALA A 156 -54.20 14.74 -24.40
C ALA A 156 -55.70 14.56 -24.58
N SER A 157 -56.39 14.02 -23.56
CA SER A 157 -57.84 13.84 -23.53
C SER A 157 -58.60 15.05 -22.95
N GLY A 158 -57.91 16.11 -22.52
CA GLY A 158 -58.50 17.28 -21.92
C GLY A 158 -58.97 17.08 -20.45
N LEU A 159 -58.57 15.97 -19.82
CA LEU A 159 -58.94 15.61 -18.45
C LEU A 159 -57.97 16.13 -17.38
N ALA A 160 -56.80 16.60 -17.77
CA ALA A 160 -55.78 17.14 -16.87
C ALA A 160 -55.16 18.43 -17.47
N SER A 161 -54.59 19.29 -16.61
CA SER A 161 -53.94 20.50 -17.05
C SER A 161 -52.47 20.30 -17.46
N PRO A 162 -51.94 21.09 -18.40
CA PRO A 162 -50.51 21.06 -18.73
C PRO A 162 -49.59 21.35 -17.52
N LEU A 163 -50.08 22.09 -16.51
CA LEU A 163 -49.35 22.37 -15.29
C LEU A 163 -49.16 21.07 -14.44
N GLU A 164 -50.21 20.27 -14.31
CA GLU A 164 -50.17 18.98 -13.61
C GLU A 164 -49.15 18.04 -14.25
N TYR A 165 -49.13 17.98 -15.60
CA TYR A 165 -48.10 17.22 -16.31
C TYR A 165 -46.68 17.69 -15.99
N ARG A 166 -46.44 18.99 -16.00
CA ARG A 166 -45.12 19.55 -15.66
C ARG A 166 -44.68 19.20 -14.23
N ILE A 167 -45.60 19.27 -13.26
CA ILE A 167 -45.32 18.92 -11.86
C ILE A 167 -44.95 17.43 -11.76
N THR A 168 -45.72 16.54 -12.38
CA THR A 168 -45.50 15.10 -12.36
C THR A 168 -44.20 14.69 -13.09
N GLN A 169 -43.95 15.33 -14.24
CA GLN A 169 -42.69 15.12 -15.00
C GLN A 169 -41.48 15.57 -14.20
N ASN A 170 -41.54 16.71 -13.51
CA ASN A 170 -40.46 17.16 -12.63
C ASN A 170 -40.25 16.18 -11.46
N GLY A 171 -41.32 15.62 -10.89
CA GLY A 171 -41.27 14.58 -9.88
C GLY A 171 -40.55 13.32 -10.38
N PHE A 172 -40.88 12.85 -11.58
CA PHE A 172 -40.20 11.75 -12.23
C PHE A 172 -38.71 12.01 -12.47
N LEU A 173 -38.36 13.18 -13.03
CA LEU A 173 -36.97 13.55 -13.29
C LEU A 173 -36.15 13.62 -11.99
N LYS A 174 -36.76 14.14 -10.91
CA LYS A 174 -36.13 14.19 -9.60
C LYS A 174 -35.84 12.78 -9.02
N THR A 175 -36.83 11.87 -9.09
CA THR A 175 -36.66 10.48 -8.62
C THR A 175 -35.67 9.72 -9.47
N LYS A 176 -35.67 9.91 -10.78
CA LYS A 176 -34.72 9.30 -11.71
C LYS A 176 -33.28 9.79 -11.46
N SER A 177 -33.10 11.09 -11.23
CA SER A 177 -31.81 11.65 -10.84
C SER A 177 -31.31 11.06 -9.50
N GLY A 178 -32.22 10.92 -8.51
CA GLY A 178 -31.88 10.28 -7.24
C GLY A 178 -31.50 8.80 -7.38
N LEU A 179 -32.12 8.06 -8.31
CA LEU A 179 -31.76 6.69 -8.62
C LEU A 179 -30.35 6.61 -9.22
N LEU A 180 -30.04 7.48 -10.19
CA LEU A 180 -28.69 7.51 -10.80
C LEU A 180 -27.59 7.84 -9.76
N ASP A 181 -27.89 8.75 -8.84
CA ASP A 181 -26.98 9.04 -7.72
C ASP A 181 -26.80 7.83 -6.80
N ALA A 182 -27.88 7.11 -6.48
CA ALA A 182 -27.80 5.90 -5.66
C ALA A 182 -26.98 4.78 -6.34
N VAL A 183 -27.16 4.57 -7.65
CA VAL A 183 -26.36 3.61 -8.45
C VAL A 183 -24.88 4.00 -8.45
N TYR A 184 -24.57 5.29 -8.59
CA TYR A 184 -23.20 5.77 -8.50
C TYR A 184 -22.59 5.52 -7.12
N GLN A 185 -23.32 5.85 -6.04
CA GLN A 185 -22.89 5.60 -4.67
C GLN A 185 -22.69 4.10 -4.39
N HIS A 186 -23.53 3.24 -4.96
CA HIS A 186 -23.37 1.78 -4.86
C HIS A 186 -22.04 1.32 -5.49
N ASN A 187 -21.73 1.79 -6.68
CA ASN A 187 -20.46 1.44 -7.35
C ASN A 187 -19.23 1.94 -6.57
N VAL A 188 -19.31 3.15 -5.99
CA VAL A 188 -18.25 3.67 -5.12
C VAL A 188 -18.10 2.81 -3.86
N ALA A 189 -19.19 2.44 -3.21
CA ALA A 189 -19.16 1.60 -2.02
C ALA A 189 -18.61 0.18 -2.31
N LEU A 190 -18.92 -0.39 -3.48
CA LEU A 190 -18.31 -1.66 -3.93
C LEU A 190 -16.79 -1.53 -4.12
N ALA A 191 -16.34 -0.45 -4.74
CA ALA A 191 -14.91 -0.20 -4.92
C ALA A 191 -14.17 0.01 -3.58
N GLU A 192 -14.82 0.68 -2.61
CA GLU A 192 -14.29 0.81 -1.26
C GLU A 192 -14.25 -0.54 -0.53
N TRP A 193 -15.25 -1.38 -0.71
CA TRP A 193 -15.27 -2.75 -0.18
C TRP A 193 -14.12 -3.59 -0.74
N ASP A 194 -13.91 -3.56 -2.06
CA ASP A 194 -12.81 -4.29 -2.71
C ASP A 194 -11.44 -3.79 -2.22
N ARG A 195 -11.30 -2.47 -2.04
CA ARG A 195 -10.09 -1.90 -1.44
C ARG A 195 -9.90 -2.39 0.00
N ALA A 196 -10.94 -2.35 0.83
CA ALA A 196 -10.87 -2.72 2.24
C ALA A 196 -10.59 -4.22 2.45
N THR A 197 -11.07 -5.08 1.54
CA THR A 197 -10.78 -6.52 1.52
C THR A 197 -9.44 -6.88 0.87
N GLY A 198 -8.76 -5.91 0.24
CA GLY A 198 -7.50 -6.14 -0.46
C GLY A 198 -7.65 -6.84 -1.82
N ARG A 199 -8.87 -6.89 -2.39
CA ARG A 199 -9.12 -7.50 -3.72
C ARG A 199 -8.64 -6.63 -4.87
N TYR A 200 -8.66 -5.32 -4.71
CA TYR A 200 -8.25 -4.35 -5.74
C TYR A 200 -6.83 -4.59 -6.27
N PHE A 201 -5.89 -4.96 -5.39
CA PHE A 201 -4.50 -5.20 -5.78
C PHE A 201 -4.26 -6.50 -6.56
N GLN A 202 -5.20 -7.45 -6.53
CA GLN A 202 -5.06 -8.70 -7.30
C GLN A 202 -5.33 -8.51 -8.80
N PHE A 203 -6.17 -7.53 -9.15
CA PHE A 203 -6.42 -7.22 -10.56
C PHE A 203 -5.21 -6.55 -11.23
N SER A 204 -4.45 -5.69 -10.51
CA SER A 204 -3.24 -5.07 -11.05
C SER A 204 -2.12 -6.08 -11.26
N ASP A 205 -1.96 -7.06 -10.37
CA ASP A 205 -0.92 -8.09 -10.48
C ASP A 205 -1.21 -9.06 -11.63
N GLN A 206 -2.46 -9.40 -11.87
CA GLN A 206 -2.85 -10.23 -13.02
C GLN A 206 -2.68 -9.49 -14.36
N ALA A 207 -3.00 -8.20 -14.41
CA ALA A 207 -2.80 -7.37 -15.59
C ALA A 207 -1.31 -7.19 -15.93
N ALA A 208 -0.47 -6.99 -14.90
CA ALA A 208 0.98 -6.91 -15.08
C ALA A 208 1.60 -8.24 -15.52
N GLY A 209 1.11 -9.37 -15.01
CA GLY A 209 1.56 -10.72 -15.39
C GLY A 209 1.17 -11.15 -16.80
N SER A 210 0.06 -10.67 -17.33
CA SER A 210 -0.40 -10.99 -18.69
C SER A 210 0.31 -10.16 -19.77
N GLY A 211 0.73 -8.92 -19.44
CA GLY A 211 1.46 -8.03 -20.37
C GLY A 211 2.90 -8.45 -20.64
N SER A 212 3.57 -9.12 -19.69
CA SER A 212 4.97 -9.54 -19.86
C SER A 212 5.16 -10.81 -20.69
N LYS A 213 4.09 -11.56 -20.99
CA LYS A 213 4.16 -12.77 -21.83
C LYS A 213 3.94 -12.52 -23.32
N GLN A 214 3.60 -11.29 -23.74
CA GLN A 214 3.32 -10.96 -25.15
C GLN A 214 4.46 -10.22 -25.88
N VAL A 215 5.60 -9.94 -25.23
CA VAL A 215 6.72 -9.19 -25.86
C VAL A 215 7.91 -10.08 -26.24
N ILE A 216 7.81 -11.42 -26.09
CA ILE A 216 8.85 -12.32 -26.59
C ILE A 216 8.19 -13.36 -27.52
N ARG A 217 7.90 -12.92 -28.75
CA ARG A 217 7.85 -13.76 -29.97
C ARG A 217 8.17 -12.93 -31.19
#